data_8986b1ba6df83d5b1539dd464381f7fd
#
_entry.id   8986b1ba6df83d5b1539dd464381f7fd
#
_cell.length_a   1.000
_cell.length_b   1.000
_cell.length_c   1.000
_cell.angle_alpha   90.00
_cell.angle_beta   90.00
_cell.angle_gamma   90.00
#
_symmetry.space_group_name_H-M   'P 1'
#
loop_
_entity.id
_entity.type
_entity.pdbx_description
1 polymer ?
#
loop_
_entity_poly.entity_id
_entity_poly.type
_entity_poly.pdbx_seq_one_letter_code
_entity_poly.pdbx_strand_id
1 'polypeptide(L)'
;SKLPARVKKIGKEEAIAEYAKRYNVPQSWCEEAFDEEKQKADSIYHYHMDIHMEEIHQLRPNARFVMFDACFNGSFHLDDYLAGAYIFNPGKTIATLACSVNSIQDKWPDEFIGLMATGMRIGQFARLTCFLENHLIGDPTFRFTPNVNAGFDINQALVLKEGDVAFWKKQLDSPLVDMQALALRKLSDADYKDIVPLLKESYYHADSFMVRLEALRLMVLNHPAQSAGLIQDALNDSYELIRRYAGEYAEKNGSPSLIPAWVESYLQRSQEKRLRFKIMGGIDAFPYADVKAEIEKQTASMTLYNREHVDALLAQLPRQEKSMERDIETITNPKSKASHVRRDIRTFRNHPVGGKPLDMLLAFVKDESRPVDQSIIATEALGWYNLYHDKARIITSLKETKANDEALKKEVQKSIARLEGKNR
;
A
#
# COMPACT_ATOMS: atom_id res chain seq x y z
N SER A 1 -11.66 -10.73 -25.21
CA SER A 1 -10.90 -9.76 -26.01
C SER A 1 -11.73 -8.47 -26.20
N LYS A 2 -11.12 -7.30 -26.13
CA LYS A 2 -11.79 -5.99 -26.36
C LYS A 2 -11.98 -5.70 -27.87
N LEU A 3 -11.36 -6.47 -28.75
CA LEU A 3 -11.42 -6.28 -30.20
C LEU A 3 -12.85 -6.43 -30.75
N PRO A 4 -13.66 -7.45 -30.42
CA PRO A 4 -15.03 -7.57 -30.92
C PRO A 4 -15.92 -6.38 -30.52
N ALA A 5 -15.72 -5.83 -29.33
CA ALA A 5 -16.43 -4.61 -28.89
C ALA A 5 -16.01 -3.36 -29.68
N ARG A 6 -14.74 -3.29 -30.11
CA ARG A 6 -14.24 -2.19 -30.94
C ARG A 6 -14.76 -2.30 -32.38
N VAL A 7 -14.81 -3.53 -32.93
CA VAL A 7 -15.42 -3.79 -34.26
C VAL A 7 -16.86 -3.25 -34.35
N LYS A 8 -17.65 -3.42 -33.31
CA LYS A 8 -19.02 -2.88 -33.27
C LYS A 8 -19.08 -1.35 -33.38
N LYS A 9 -17.98 -0.65 -33.04
CA LYS A 9 -17.95 0.83 -33.01
C LYS A 9 -17.37 1.44 -34.30
N ILE A 10 -16.36 0.84 -34.87
CA ILE A 10 -15.61 1.45 -35.98
C ILE A 10 -15.50 0.54 -37.23
N GLY A 11 -16.06 -0.67 -37.19
CA GLY A 11 -15.92 -1.64 -38.27
C GLY A 11 -14.73 -2.59 -38.08
N LYS A 12 -14.75 -3.73 -38.84
CA LYS A 12 -13.78 -4.81 -38.63
C LYS A 12 -12.37 -4.43 -39.09
N GLU A 13 -12.24 -3.90 -40.30
CA GLU A 13 -10.94 -3.56 -40.88
C GLU A 13 -10.19 -2.49 -40.09
N GLU A 14 -10.88 -1.40 -39.72
CA GLU A 14 -10.32 -0.32 -38.95
C GLU A 14 -9.93 -0.75 -37.53
N ALA A 15 -10.76 -1.58 -36.87
CA ALA A 15 -10.45 -2.13 -35.56
C ALA A 15 -9.24 -3.05 -35.57
N ILE A 16 -9.09 -3.88 -36.60
CA ILE A 16 -7.93 -4.76 -36.78
C ILE A 16 -6.67 -3.93 -37.00
N ALA A 17 -6.70 -2.93 -37.87
CA ALA A 17 -5.55 -2.07 -38.12
C ALA A 17 -5.13 -1.31 -36.85
N GLU A 18 -6.10 -0.75 -36.09
CA GLU A 18 -5.85 -0.07 -34.83
C GLU A 18 -5.17 -1.00 -33.80
N TYR A 19 -5.69 -2.24 -33.66
CA TYR A 19 -5.15 -3.19 -32.70
C TYR A 19 -3.77 -3.73 -33.11
N ALA A 20 -3.58 -4.06 -34.37
CA ALA A 20 -2.29 -4.49 -34.88
C ALA A 20 -1.20 -3.43 -34.63
N LYS A 21 -1.50 -2.16 -34.90
CA LYS A 21 -0.61 -1.03 -34.62
C LYS A 21 -0.38 -0.84 -33.11
N ARG A 22 -1.44 -0.88 -32.31
CA ARG A 22 -1.38 -0.67 -30.87
C ARG A 22 -0.53 -1.69 -30.14
N TYR A 23 -0.64 -2.96 -30.52
CA TYR A 23 0.07 -4.06 -29.87
C TYR A 23 1.33 -4.49 -30.61
N ASN A 24 1.64 -3.82 -31.73
CA ASN A 24 2.77 -4.13 -32.60
C ASN A 24 2.79 -5.62 -33.01
N VAL A 25 1.65 -6.10 -33.51
CA VAL A 25 1.46 -7.48 -33.96
C VAL A 25 0.99 -7.52 -35.43
N PRO A 26 1.20 -8.64 -36.17
CA PRO A 26 0.67 -8.81 -37.51
C PRO A 26 -0.87 -8.67 -37.52
N GLN A 27 -1.42 -8.08 -38.59
CA GLN A 27 -2.88 -7.99 -38.76
C GLN A 27 -3.56 -9.35 -38.76
N SER A 28 -2.89 -10.37 -39.35
CA SER A 28 -3.38 -11.74 -39.37
C SER A 28 -3.71 -12.30 -37.99
N TRP A 29 -2.96 -11.92 -36.93
CA TRP A 29 -3.28 -12.32 -35.55
C TRP A 29 -4.59 -11.72 -35.04
N CYS A 30 -4.90 -10.51 -35.50
CA CYS A 30 -6.17 -9.87 -35.17
C CYS A 30 -7.34 -10.45 -35.98
N GLU A 31 -7.10 -10.88 -37.22
CA GLU A 31 -8.08 -11.55 -38.08
C GLU A 31 -8.44 -12.93 -37.56
N GLU A 32 -7.45 -13.68 -37.07
CA GLU A 32 -7.64 -14.98 -36.41
C GLU A 32 -8.58 -14.93 -35.20
N ALA A 33 -8.67 -13.78 -34.55
CA ALA A 33 -9.61 -13.56 -33.44
C ALA A 33 -11.10 -13.66 -33.85
N PHE A 34 -11.41 -13.77 -35.14
CA PHE A 34 -12.77 -13.95 -35.69
C PHE A 34 -12.98 -15.32 -36.33
N ASP A 35 -11.96 -16.19 -36.34
CA ASP A 35 -12.04 -17.55 -36.79
C ASP A 35 -12.62 -18.42 -35.65
N GLU A 36 -13.78 -19.04 -35.88
CA GLU A 36 -14.49 -19.82 -34.87
C GLU A 36 -13.71 -21.05 -34.39
N GLU A 37 -12.97 -21.72 -35.30
CA GLU A 37 -12.15 -22.87 -34.93
C GLU A 37 -10.97 -22.47 -34.05
N LYS A 38 -10.31 -21.36 -34.41
CA LYS A 38 -9.21 -20.82 -33.60
C LYS A 38 -9.70 -20.31 -32.25
N GLN A 39 -10.84 -19.59 -32.21
CA GLN A 39 -11.45 -19.17 -30.94
C GLN A 39 -11.76 -20.39 -30.05
N LYS A 40 -12.28 -21.47 -30.62
CA LYS A 40 -12.56 -22.68 -29.84
C LYS A 40 -11.28 -23.34 -29.35
N ALA A 41 -10.25 -23.43 -30.22
CA ALA A 41 -8.95 -23.97 -29.85
C ALA A 41 -8.29 -23.11 -28.74
N ASP A 42 -8.30 -21.78 -28.87
CA ASP A 42 -7.80 -20.85 -27.87
C ASP A 42 -8.57 -20.97 -26.54
N SER A 43 -9.89 -21.10 -26.61
CA SER A 43 -10.73 -21.30 -25.43
C SER A 43 -10.39 -22.57 -24.67
N ILE A 44 -10.18 -23.70 -25.41
CA ILE A 44 -9.76 -24.96 -24.82
C ILE A 44 -8.34 -24.84 -24.25
N TYR A 45 -7.43 -24.20 -24.99
CA TYR A 45 -6.07 -23.96 -24.52
C TYR A 45 -6.05 -23.13 -23.22
N HIS A 46 -6.79 -22.03 -23.19
CA HIS A 46 -6.89 -21.20 -21.98
C HIS A 46 -7.55 -21.93 -20.82
N TYR A 47 -8.58 -22.74 -21.08
CA TYR A 47 -9.19 -23.58 -20.05
C TYR A 47 -8.16 -24.50 -19.39
N HIS A 48 -7.29 -25.12 -20.17
CA HIS A 48 -6.25 -26.03 -19.66
C HIS A 48 -5.02 -25.30 -19.06
N MET A 49 -4.95 -23.98 -19.18
CA MET A 49 -3.90 -23.19 -18.53
C MET A 49 -4.19 -22.91 -17.05
N ASP A 50 -5.44 -23.04 -16.63
CA ASP A 50 -5.89 -22.79 -15.26
C ASP A 50 -6.22 -24.12 -14.55
N ILE A 51 -6.27 -24.08 -13.23
CA ILE A 51 -6.80 -25.17 -12.40
C ILE A 51 -8.20 -24.77 -11.95
N HIS A 52 -9.20 -25.58 -12.29
CA HIS A 52 -10.60 -25.31 -12.01
C HIS A 52 -11.05 -25.92 -10.67
N MET A 53 -12.12 -25.38 -10.09
CA MET A 53 -12.61 -25.83 -8.78
C MET A 53 -12.94 -27.32 -8.73
N GLU A 54 -13.50 -27.86 -9.83
CA GLU A 54 -13.81 -29.29 -9.96
C GLU A 54 -12.55 -30.16 -9.86
N GLU A 55 -11.42 -29.70 -10.39
CA GLU A 55 -10.13 -30.38 -10.31
C GLU A 55 -9.56 -30.28 -8.88
N ILE A 56 -9.72 -29.10 -8.24
CA ILE A 56 -9.27 -28.87 -6.86
C ILE A 56 -10.02 -29.79 -5.90
N HIS A 57 -11.31 -29.99 -6.09
CA HIS A 57 -12.08 -30.93 -5.25
C HIS A 57 -11.62 -32.39 -5.39
N GLN A 58 -10.93 -32.73 -6.47
CA GLN A 58 -10.35 -34.06 -6.67
C GLN A 58 -8.93 -34.19 -6.10
N LEU A 59 -8.27 -33.05 -5.79
CA LEU A 59 -6.93 -33.07 -5.23
C LEU A 59 -6.90 -33.69 -3.82
N ARG A 60 -5.72 -34.21 -3.46
CA ARG A 60 -5.40 -34.67 -2.11
C ARG A 60 -4.16 -33.93 -1.63
N PRO A 61 -4.29 -32.64 -1.27
CA PRO A 61 -3.15 -31.80 -0.92
C PRO A 61 -2.36 -32.43 0.25
N ASN A 62 -1.04 -32.52 0.09
CA ASN A 62 -0.16 -33.00 1.17
C ASN A 62 0.40 -31.85 2.03
N ALA A 63 0.27 -30.61 1.56
CA ALA A 63 0.66 -29.41 2.31
C ALA A 63 -0.21 -29.25 3.56
N ARG A 64 0.40 -28.96 4.71
CA ARG A 64 -0.30 -28.69 5.97
C ARG A 64 -0.80 -27.24 6.06
N PHE A 65 -0.08 -26.33 5.44
CA PHE A 65 -0.41 -24.92 5.35
C PHE A 65 -0.20 -24.43 3.92
N VAL A 66 -1.16 -23.69 3.41
CA VAL A 66 -1.10 -23.08 2.08
C VAL A 66 -1.36 -21.59 2.18
N MET A 67 -0.47 -20.80 1.62
CA MET A 67 -0.61 -19.37 1.50
C MET A 67 -0.91 -19.01 0.05
N PHE A 68 -2.04 -18.36 -0.17
CA PHE A 68 -2.47 -17.89 -1.49
C PHE A 68 -2.20 -16.38 -1.59
N ASP A 69 -1.06 -16.04 -2.17
CA ASP A 69 -0.74 -14.63 -2.46
C ASP A 69 -1.35 -14.22 -3.81
N ALA A 70 -2.67 -14.28 -3.88
CA ALA A 70 -3.44 -13.93 -5.07
C ALA A 70 -4.83 -13.41 -4.72
N CYS A 71 -5.46 -12.72 -5.69
CA CYS A 71 -6.77 -12.10 -5.50
C CYS A 71 -7.88 -13.14 -5.32
N PHE A 72 -8.84 -12.84 -4.44
CA PHE A 72 -10.12 -13.56 -4.26
C PHE A 72 -10.05 -15.03 -3.83
N ASN A 73 -8.89 -15.61 -3.58
CA ASN A 73 -8.75 -17.01 -3.20
C ASN A 73 -9.36 -17.35 -1.83
N GLY A 74 -9.53 -16.36 -0.96
CA GLY A 74 -10.13 -16.47 0.36
C GLY A 74 -11.56 -15.94 0.44
N SER A 75 -12.34 -15.98 -0.63
CA SER A 75 -13.70 -15.42 -0.71
C SER A 75 -14.73 -16.25 0.07
N PHE A 76 -14.53 -16.39 1.37
CA PHE A 76 -15.34 -17.22 2.29
C PHE A 76 -16.83 -16.81 2.38
N HIS A 77 -17.22 -15.70 1.76
CA HIS A 77 -18.62 -15.29 1.59
C HIS A 77 -19.33 -16.02 0.45
N LEU A 78 -18.60 -16.82 -0.34
CA LEU A 78 -19.11 -17.72 -1.36
C LEU A 78 -19.21 -19.13 -0.78
N ASP A 79 -20.15 -19.94 -1.28
CA ASP A 79 -20.34 -21.33 -0.87
C ASP A 79 -19.13 -22.20 -1.27
N ASP A 80 -18.48 -21.86 -2.39
CA ASP A 80 -17.30 -22.53 -2.87
C ASP A 80 -16.20 -21.52 -3.20
N TYR A 81 -15.00 -21.74 -2.66
CA TYR A 81 -13.83 -20.88 -2.84
C TYR A 81 -12.53 -21.64 -2.62
N LEU A 82 -11.47 -21.20 -3.28
CA LEU A 82 -10.22 -21.92 -3.38
C LEU A 82 -9.62 -22.34 -2.01
N ALA A 83 -9.46 -21.42 -1.10
CA ALA A 83 -8.86 -21.67 0.20
C ALA A 83 -9.70 -22.66 1.05
N GLY A 84 -11.03 -22.56 0.96
CA GLY A 84 -11.96 -23.50 1.60
C GLY A 84 -11.88 -24.89 1.00
N ALA A 85 -11.81 -24.98 -0.32
CA ALA A 85 -11.68 -26.28 -1.02
C ALA A 85 -10.42 -27.03 -0.56
N TYR A 86 -9.29 -26.35 -0.31
CA TYR A 86 -8.09 -26.97 0.23
C TYR A 86 -8.27 -27.48 1.67
N ILE A 87 -9.05 -26.79 2.49
CA ILE A 87 -9.30 -27.18 3.90
C ILE A 87 -10.32 -28.33 3.98
N PHE A 88 -11.41 -28.24 3.23
CA PHE A 88 -12.54 -29.18 3.32
C PHE A 88 -12.39 -30.39 2.43
N ASN A 89 -11.38 -30.43 1.58
CA ASN A 89 -11.03 -31.59 0.77
C ASN A 89 -10.36 -32.68 1.63
N PRO A 90 -10.51 -33.99 1.33
CA PRO A 90 -9.83 -35.07 2.05
C PRO A 90 -8.30 -35.12 1.80
N GLY A 91 -7.63 -34.01 1.95
CA GLY A 91 -6.18 -33.83 1.94
C GLY A 91 -5.60 -33.76 3.36
N LYS A 92 -4.44 -33.10 3.48
CA LYS A 92 -3.74 -32.90 4.75
C LYS A 92 -3.65 -31.41 5.14
N THR A 93 -4.29 -30.52 4.42
CA THR A 93 -4.24 -29.08 4.69
C THR A 93 -5.03 -28.77 5.96
N ILE A 94 -4.41 -28.07 6.88
CA ILE A 94 -4.96 -27.73 8.20
C ILE A 94 -5.34 -26.27 8.27
N ALA A 95 -4.59 -25.41 7.58
CA ALA A 95 -4.87 -23.98 7.52
C ALA A 95 -4.45 -23.40 6.16
N THR A 96 -5.16 -22.36 5.74
CA THR A 96 -4.81 -21.53 4.57
C THR A 96 -4.81 -20.06 4.95
N LEU A 97 -3.99 -19.27 4.28
CA LEU A 97 -3.99 -17.80 4.36
C LEU A 97 -4.30 -17.27 2.97
N ALA A 98 -5.35 -16.45 2.83
CA ALA A 98 -5.85 -16.04 1.53
C ALA A 98 -6.65 -14.73 1.57
N CYS A 99 -6.67 -13.98 0.46
CA CYS A 99 -7.38 -12.71 0.35
C CYS A 99 -8.83 -12.89 -0.16
N SER A 100 -9.79 -12.16 0.44
CA SER A 100 -11.19 -12.14 -0.01
C SER A 100 -11.48 -11.08 -1.08
N VAL A 101 -10.51 -10.25 -1.41
CA VAL A 101 -10.56 -9.19 -2.42
C VAL A 101 -9.28 -9.21 -3.25
N ASN A 102 -9.05 -8.18 -4.08
CA ASN A 102 -7.77 -8.02 -4.76
C ASN A 102 -6.62 -7.99 -3.76
N SER A 103 -5.58 -8.79 -3.98
CA SER A 103 -4.34 -8.71 -3.21
C SER A 103 -3.73 -7.32 -3.33
N ILE A 104 -3.35 -6.75 -2.19
CA ILE A 104 -2.68 -5.45 -2.15
C ILE A 104 -1.23 -5.69 -2.57
N GLN A 105 -0.85 -5.13 -3.70
CA GLN A 105 0.52 -5.24 -4.19
C GLN A 105 1.49 -4.57 -3.21
N ASP A 106 2.67 -5.16 -3.09
CA ASP A 106 3.73 -4.73 -2.18
C ASP A 106 3.42 -4.92 -0.69
N LYS A 107 2.30 -5.58 -0.33
CA LYS A 107 2.04 -6.11 1.02
C LYS A 107 2.10 -7.62 0.96
N TRP A 108 3.13 -8.19 1.56
CA TRP A 108 3.44 -9.60 1.46
C TRP A 108 2.90 -10.35 2.68
N PRO A 109 2.01 -11.32 2.50
CA PRO A 109 1.52 -12.11 3.62
C PRO A 109 2.57 -13.05 4.21
N ASP A 110 3.73 -13.19 3.57
CA ASP A 110 4.85 -14.03 3.97
C ASP A 110 5.93 -13.29 4.79
N GLU A 111 5.74 -12.01 5.11
CA GLU A 111 6.59 -11.32 6.08
C GLU A 111 6.65 -12.13 7.39
N PHE A 112 7.83 -12.32 7.96
CA PHE A 112 8.09 -13.15 9.15
C PHE A 112 7.86 -14.66 8.98
N ILE A 113 7.75 -15.17 7.75
CA ILE A 113 7.50 -16.60 7.50
C ILE A 113 8.60 -17.49 8.11
N GLY A 114 9.84 -17.01 8.19
CA GLY A 114 10.96 -17.70 8.82
C GLY A 114 10.74 -18.01 10.29
N LEU A 115 9.87 -17.26 10.99
CA LEU A 115 9.53 -17.55 12.38
C LEU A 115 8.71 -18.85 12.56
N MET A 116 8.08 -19.35 11.50
CA MET A 116 7.41 -20.66 11.56
C MET A 116 8.41 -21.80 11.76
N ALA A 117 9.67 -21.62 11.33
CA ALA A 117 10.74 -22.57 11.57
C ALA A 117 11.11 -22.72 13.07
N THR A 118 10.76 -21.73 13.90
CA THR A 118 10.91 -21.79 15.36
C THR A 118 9.73 -22.44 16.09
N GLY A 119 8.75 -22.94 15.35
CA GLY A 119 7.52 -23.52 15.91
C GLY A 119 6.45 -22.49 16.26
N MET A 120 6.49 -21.30 15.63
CA MET A 120 5.42 -20.32 15.76
C MET A 120 4.09 -20.90 15.25
N ARG A 121 3.00 -20.65 15.99
CA ARG A 121 1.65 -21.03 15.56
C ARG A 121 1.21 -20.16 14.40
N ILE A 122 0.50 -20.75 13.44
CA ILE A 122 0.02 -20.04 12.23
C ILE A 122 -0.86 -18.85 12.61
N GLY A 123 -1.69 -18.95 13.66
CA GLY A 123 -2.49 -17.83 14.14
C GLY A 123 -1.65 -16.65 14.65
N GLN A 124 -0.51 -16.92 15.29
CA GLN A 124 0.42 -15.86 15.72
C GLN A 124 1.12 -15.22 14.51
N PHE A 125 1.55 -16.04 13.55
CA PHE A 125 2.10 -15.55 12.29
C PHE A 125 1.10 -14.65 11.54
N ALA A 126 -0.13 -15.10 11.37
CA ALA A 126 -1.18 -14.32 10.68
C ALA A 126 -1.45 -12.98 11.37
N ARG A 127 -1.32 -12.88 12.69
CA ARG A 127 -1.43 -11.60 13.43
C ARG A 127 -0.30 -10.61 13.10
N LEU A 128 0.89 -11.10 12.78
CA LEU A 128 2.03 -10.23 12.43
C LEU A 128 1.89 -9.63 11.04
N THR A 129 1.20 -10.34 10.14
CA THR A 129 1.01 -9.94 8.72
C THR A 129 -0.44 -9.56 8.43
N CYS A 130 -1.22 -9.25 9.47
CA CYS A 130 -2.65 -8.99 9.36
C CYS A 130 -2.94 -7.68 8.62
N PHE A 131 -3.74 -7.78 7.56
CA PHE A 131 -4.49 -6.69 6.96
C PHE A 131 -5.91 -7.19 6.65
N LEU A 132 -6.87 -6.27 6.57
CA LEU A 132 -8.30 -6.60 6.62
C LEU A 132 -8.76 -7.59 5.55
N GLU A 133 -8.11 -7.61 4.41
CA GLU A 133 -8.48 -8.45 3.27
C GLU A 133 -7.88 -9.86 3.33
N ASN A 134 -6.95 -10.11 4.25
CA ASN A 134 -6.25 -11.38 4.38
C ASN A 134 -6.83 -12.20 5.55
N HIS A 135 -7.22 -13.43 5.27
CA HIS A 135 -7.95 -14.29 6.20
C HIS A 135 -7.22 -15.60 6.45
N LEU A 136 -7.10 -15.96 7.71
CA LEU A 136 -6.71 -17.30 8.12
C LEU A 136 -7.95 -18.20 8.20
N ILE A 137 -7.97 -19.26 7.41
CA ILE A 137 -9.05 -20.26 7.36
C ILE A 137 -8.48 -21.60 7.81
N GLY A 138 -9.11 -22.23 8.79
CA GLY A 138 -8.65 -23.48 9.40
C GLY A 138 -8.16 -23.33 10.84
N ASP A 139 -7.25 -24.19 11.28
CA ASP A 139 -6.78 -24.24 12.68
C ASP A 139 -5.64 -23.23 12.96
N PRO A 140 -5.90 -22.16 13.73
CA PRO A 140 -4.88 -21.17 14.08
C PRO A 140 -3.84 -21.68 15.07
N THR A 141 -4.11 -22.81 15.74
CA THR A 141 -3.21 -23.38 16.75
C THR A 141 -2.14 -24.28 16.17
N PHE A 142 -2.30 -24.68 14.91
CA PHE A 142 -1.32 -25.54 14.23
C PHE A 142 0.06 -24.87 14.21
N ARG A 143 1.09 -25.66 14.39
CA ARG A 143 2.50 -25.30 14.25
C ARG A 143 3.30 -26.43 13.64
N PHE A 144 4.33 -26.10 12.93
CA PHE A 144 5.34 -27.08 12.51
C PHE A 144 6.25 -27.44 13.68
N THR A 145 6.84 -28.64 13.61
CA THR A 145 7.92 -28.99 14.54
C THR A 145 9.09 -28.04 14.33
N PRO A 146 9.60 -27.39 15.38
CA PRO A 146 10.74 -26.49 15.25
C PRO A 146 11.95 -27.20 14.63
N ASN A 147 12.54 -26.59 13.61
CA ASN A 147 13.82 -27.01 13.03
C ASN A 147 14.92 -25.96 13.27
N VAL A 148 14.56 -24.82 13.84
CA VAL A 148 15.46 -23.77 14.28
C VAL A 148 15.21 -23.51 15.77
N ASN A 149 16.31 -23.54 16.56
CA ASN A 149 16.22 -23.26 17.99
C ASN A 149 16.40 -21.76 18.25
N ALA A 150 15.34 -21.12 18.69
CA ALA A 150 15.38 -19.70 19.11
C ALA A 150 15.87 -19.52 20.56
N GLY A 151 16.10 -20.61 21.31
CA GLY A 151 16.46 -20.57 22.74
C GLY A 151 15.27 -20.34 23.69
N PHE A 152 14.06 -20.20 23.16
CA PHE A 152 12.81 -20.00 23.92
C PHE A 152 11.59 -20.41 23.07
N ASP A 153 10.43 -20.58 23.72
CA ASP A 153 9.15 -20.77 23.01
C ASP A 153 8.61 -19.42 22.52
N ILE A 154 8.63 -19.23 21.20
CA ILE A 154 8.19 -17.99 20.55
C ILE A 154 6.71 -17.66 20.86
N ASN A 155 5.84 -18.69 20.97
CA ASN A 155 4.42 -18.48 21.24
C ASN A 155 4.18 -17.95 22.65
N GLN A 156 4.95 -18.44 23.63
CA GLN A 156 4.92 -17.91 25.00
C GLN A 156 5.52 -16.50 25.06
N ALA A 157 6.64 -16.26 24.38
CA ALA A 157 7.30 -14.98 24.40
C ALA A 157 6.41 -13.85 23.82
N LEU A 158 5.67 -14.13 22.75
CA LEU A 158 4.74 -13.16 22.15
C LEU A 158 3.62 -12.72 23.11
N VAL A 159 3.28 -13.53 24.12
CA VAL A 159 2.23 -13.22 25.09
C VAL A 159 2.83 -12.71 26.40
N LEU A 160 3.80 -13.47 26.96
CA LEU A 160 4.33 -13.20 28.30
C LEU A 160 5.42 -12.13 28.33
N LYS A 161 6.04 -11.85 27.18
CA LYS A 161 7.13 -10.88 27.03
C LYS A 161 6.75 -9.70 26.11
N GLU A 162 5.48 -9.42 25.90
CA GLU A 162 5.01 -8.40 24.94
C GLU A 162 5.66 -7.03 25.18
N GLY A 163 5.70 -6.54 26.43
CA GLY A 163 6.31 -5.28 26.84
C GLY A 163 7.73 -5.38 27.44
N ASP A 164 8.37 -6.55 27.39
CA ASP A 164 9.69 -6.78 28.01
C ASP A 164 10.81 -6.23 27.08
N VAL A 165 11.13 -4.95 27.28
CA VAL A 165 12.16 -4.25 26.50
C VAL A 165 13.52 -4.97 26.57
N ALA A 166 13.93 -5.45 27.75
CA ALA A 166 15.23 -6.11 27.91
C ALA A 166 15.30 -7.41 27.12
N PHE A 167 14.20 -8.19 27.14
CA PHE A 167 14.10 -9.42 26.36
C PHE A 167 14.20 -9.13 24.86
N TRP A 168 13.40 -8.18 24.34
CA TRP A 168 13.38 -7.89 22.91
C TRP A 168 14.66 -7.20 22.41
N LYS A 169 15.33 -6.39 23.23
CA LYS A 169 16.65 -5.86 22.87
C LYS A 169 17.68 -6.96 22.61
N LYS A 170 17.68 -8.02 23.43
CA LYS A 170 18.56 -9.17 23.21
C LYS A 170 18.27 -9.89 21.88
N GLN A 171 17.01 -9.83 21.38
CA GLN A 171 16.65 -10.49 20.11
C GLN A 171 17.11 -9.71 18.88
N LEU A 172 17.59 -8.49 19.01
CA LEU A 172 18.22 -7.75 17.92
C LEU A 172 19.52 -8.42 17.43
N ASP A 173 20.19 -9.15 18.31
CA ASP A 173 21.41 -9.91 18.00
C ASP A 173 21.13 -11.37 17.54
N SER A 174 19.86 -11.71 17.31
CA SER A 174 19.48 -13.04 16.84
C SER A 174 20.06 -13.36 15.48
N PRO A 175 20.53 -14.60 15.24
CA PRO A 175 20.93 -15.01 13.89
C PRO A 175 19.76 -15.15 12.92
N LEU A 176 18.52 -15.10 13.43
CA LEU A 176 17.28 -15.14 12.63
C LEU A 176 16.87 -13.73 12.25
N VAL A 177 16.93 -13.42 10.99
CA VAL A 177 16.56 -12.09 10.43
C VAL A 177 15.14 -11.68 10.83
N ASP A 178 14.17 -12.58 10.71
CA ASP A 178 12.78 -12.31 11.08
C ASP A 178 12.60 -12.06 12.59
N MET A 179 13.48 -12.63 13.43
CA MET A 179 13.51 -12.36 14.86
C MET A 179 14.03 -10.95 15.16
N GLN A 180 15.05 -10.48 14.42
CA GLN A 180 15.56 -9.10 14.54
C GLN A 180 14.45 -8.10 14.15
N ALA A 181 13.77 -8.33 13.01
CA ALA A 181 12.66 -7.51 12.56
C ALA A 181 11.48 -7.53 13.56
N LEU A 182 11.14 -8.71 14.10
CA LEU A 182 10.13 -8.84 15.16
C LEU A 182 10.53 -8.07 16.43
N ALA A 183 11.80 -8.12 16.81
CA ALA A 183 12.31 -7.40 17.98
C ALA A 183 12.15 -5.89 17.82
N LEU A 184 12.46 -5.33 16.65
CA LEU A 184 12.22 -3.90 16.34
C LEU A 184 10.73 -3.55 16.50
N ARG A 185 9.83 -4.39 15.96
CA ARG A 185 8.38 -4.20 16.08
C ARG A 185 7.93 -4.22 17.54
N LYS A 186 8.38 -5.18 18.33
CA LYS A 186 8.03 -5.30 19.76
C LYS A 186 8.59 -4.16 20.61
N LEU A 187 9.78 -3.67 20.31
CA LEU A 187 10.35 -2.49 20.96
C LEU A 187 9.57 -1.21 20.60
N SER A 188 9.13 -1.09 19.35
CA SER A 188 8.25 0.00 18.93
C SER A 188 6.87 -0.09 19.61
N ASP A 189 6.27 -1.28 19.70
CA ASP A 189 5.00 -1.51 20.39
C ASP A 189 5.09 -1.15 21.89
N ALA A 190 6.24 -1.42 22.53
CA ALA A 190 6.51 -1.14 23.95
C ALA A 190 6.93 0.31 24.25
N ASP A 191 6.86 1.22 23.28
CA ASP A 191 7.30 2.63 23.43
C ASP A 191 8.73 2.76 23.95
N TYR A 192 9.65 1.92 23.45
CA TYR A 192 11.05 2.01 23.86
C TYR A 192 11.59 3.44 23.65
N LYS A 193 12.09 4.07 24.70
CA LYS A 193 12.47 5.49 24.70
C LYS A 193 13.46 5.90 23.60
N ASP A 194 14.37 4.98 23.24
CA ASP A 194 15.42 5.21 22.24
C ASP A 194 15.04 4.54 20.90
N ILE A 195 13.75 4.34 20.62
CA ILE A 195 13.31 3.60 19.42
C ILE A 195 13.73 4.31 18.13
N VAL A 196 13.62 5.65 18.05
CA VAL A 196 13.98 6.41 16.84
C VAL A 196 15.46 6.29 16.47
N PRO A 197 16.42 6.51 17.39
CA PRO A 197 17.82 6.19 17.11
C PRO A 197 18.04 4.73 16.70
N LEU A 198 17.43 3.77 17.40
CA LEU A 198 17.54 2.35 17.09
C LEU A 198 17.04 2.00 15.68
N LEU A 199 15.88 2.55 15.26
CA LEU A 199 15.36 2.31 13.90
C LEU A 199 16.30 2.87 12.83
N LYS A 200 16.89 4.06 13.06
CA LYS A 200 17.87 4.62 12.14
C LYS A 200 19.14 3.74 12.06
N GLU A 201 19.68 3.36 13.21
CA GLU A 201 20.83 2.45 13.29
C GLU A 201 20.56 1.13 12.55
N SER A 202 19.41 0.51 12.82
CA SER A 202 19.00 -0.74 12.15
C SER A 202 18.85 -0.57 10.65
N TYR A 203 18.34 0.55 10.19
CA TYR A 203 18.22 0.82 8.75
C TYR A 203 19.60 0.94 8.08
N TYR A 204 20.52 1.70 8.66
CA TYR A 204 21.81 1.96 8.03
C TYR A 204 22.82 0.82 8.15
N HIS A 205 22.73 -0.02 9.17
CA HIS A 205 23.75 -1.01 9.49
C HIS A 205 23.29 -2.47 9.37
N ALA A 206 21.99 -2.75 9.18
CA ALA A 206 21.55 -4.12 8.99
C ALA A 206 21.91 -4.63 7.59
N ASP A 207 22.57 -5.79 7.52
CA ASP A 207 22.88 -6.47 6.26
C ASP A 207 21.59 -6.92 5.53
N SER A 208 20.58 -7.34 6.30
CA SER A 208 19.33 -7.84 5.76
C SER A 208 18.40 -6.71 5.36
N PHE A 209 17.93 -6.75 4.10
CA PHE A 209 16.89 -5.85 3.61
C PHE A 209 15.57 -5.96 4.38
N MET A 210 15.23 -7.11 4.97
CA MET A 210 14.02 -7.30 5.78
C MET A 210 14.07 -6.47 7.06
N VAL A 211 15.21 -6.43 7.72
CA VAL A 211 15.41 -5.59 8.92
C VAL A 211 15.38 -4.10 8.55
N ARG A 212 16.04 -3.72 7.44
CA ARG A 212 15.98 -2.33 6.94
C ARG A 212 14.55 -1.91 6.58
N LEU A 213 13.80 -2.79 5.91
CA LEU A 213 12.41 -2.53 5.55
C LEU A 213 11.53 -2.35 6.79
N GLU A 214 11.64 -3.22 7.78
CA GLU A 214 10.87 -3.10 9.03
C GLU A 214 11.25 -1.82 9.79
N ALA A 215 12.54 -1.47 9.86
CA ALA A 215 13.01 -0.23 10.47
C ALA A 215 12.41 1.01 9.77
N LEU A 216 12.43 1.05 8.44
CA LEU A 216 11.80 2.11 7.64
C LEU A 216 10.28 2.20 7.92
N ARG A 217 9.58 1.07 7.89
CA ARG A 217 8.14 1.00 8.14
C ARG A 217 7.78 1.55 9.51
N LEU A 218 8.42 1.05 10.56
CA LEU A 218 8.16 1.49 11.93
C LEU A 218 8.45 2.98 12.11
N MET A 219 9.52 3.49 11.49
CA MET A 219 9.86 4.90 11.52
C MET A 219 8.77 5.76 10.88
N VAL A 220 8.30 5.39 9.68
CA VAL A 220 7.26 6.16 8.97
C VAL A 220 5.90 6.03 9.65
N LEU A 221 5.53 4.83 10.07
CA LEU A 221 4.22 4.57 10.65
C LEU A 221 4.03 5.28 12.00
N ASN A 222 5.07 5.29 12.86
CA ASN A 222 4.95 5.75 14.24
C ASN A 222 5.64 7.10 14.50
N HIS A 223 6.60 7.51 13.64
CA HIS A 223 7.38 8.74 13.80
C HIS A 223 7.43 9.59 12.51
N PRO A 224 6.29 9.90 11.87
CA PRO A 224 6.27 10.55 10.55
C PRO A 224 6.98 11.90 10.52
N ALA A 225 6.93 12.69 11.61
CA ALA A 225 7.63 13.96 11.69
C ALA A 225 9.17 13.84 11.66
N GLN A 226 9.71 12.66 11.95
CA GLN A 226 11.16 12.40 12.02
C GLN A 226 11.65 11.49 10.89
N SER A 227 10.75 11.05 10.00
CA SER A 227 11.02 10.01 9.00
C SER A 227 11.52 10.54 7.66
N ALA A 228 11.38 11.84 7.37
CA ALA A 228 11.69 12.39 6.05
C ALA A 228 13.13 12.08 5.59
N GLY A 229 14.14 12.25 6.45
CA GLY A 229 15.53 11.92 6.09
C GLY A 229 15.72 10.44 5.76
N LEU A 230 15.09 9.55 6.52
CA LEU A 230 15.18 8.11 6.26
C LEU A 230 14.45 7.71 4.96
N ILE A 231 13.30 8.32 4.67
CA ILE A 231 12.59 8.13 3.39
C ILE A 231 13.46 8.59 2.23
N GLN A 232 14.13 9.74 2.37
CA GLN A 232 15.04 10.29 1.37
C GLN A 232 16.14 9.30 1.00
N ASP A 233 16.81 8.71 2.00
CA ASP A 233 17.86 7.72 1.78
C ASP A 233 17.28 6.42 1.21
N ALA A 234 16.11 6.01 1.68
CA ALA A 234 15.42 4.80 1.24
C ALA A 234 14.94 4.84 -0.23
N LEU A 235 14.72 6.02 -0.80
CA LEU A 235 14.46 6.19 -2.25
C LEU A 235 15.65 5.72 -3.11
N ASN A 236 16.85 5.62 -2.52
CA ASN A 236 18.07 5.16 -3.17
C ASN A 236 18.62 3.84 -2.58
N ASP A 237 17.87 3.14 -1.74
CA ASP A 237 18.28 1.84 -1.18
C ASP A 237 18.66 0.85 -2.29
N SER A 238 19.61 -0.05 -2.00
CA SER A 238 20.04 -1.09 -2.94
C SER A 238 18.91 -2.06 -3.30
N TYR A 239 17.94 -2.26 -2.41
CA TYR A 239 16.82 -3.20 -2.60
C TYR A 239 15.58 -2.49 -3.15
N GLU A 240 15.09 -2.95 -4.30
CA GLU A 240 14.01 -2.29 -5.06
C GLU A 240 12.69 -2.20 -4.27
N LEU A 241 12.33 -3.19 -3.46
CA LEU A 241 11.13 -3.15 -2.64
C LEU A 241 11.19 -2.01 -1.61
N ILE A 242 12.34 -1.76 -0.98
CA ILE A 242 12.52 -0.63 -0.06
C ILE A 242 12.29 0.69 -0.80
N ARG A 243 12.84 0.84 -2.02
CA ARG A 243 12.60 2.04 -2.84
C ARG A 243 11.13 2.24 -3.18
N ARG A 244 10.38 1.14 -3.45
CA ARG A 244 8.91 1.22 -3.67
C ARG A 244 8.15 1.72 -2.44
N TYR A 245 8.49 1.19 -1.27
CA TYR A 245 7.90 1.67 -0.02
C TYR A 245 8.27 3.12 0.25
N ALA A 246 9.54 3.51 0.01
CA ALA A 246 9.97 4.88 0.16
C ALA A 246 9.22 5.85 -0.77
N GLY A 247 8.95 5.45 -2.02
CA GLY A 247 8.13 6.22 -2.96
C GLY A 247 6.70 6.45 -2.45
N GLU A 248 6.05 5.41 -1.93
CA GLU A 248 4.72 5.50 -1.32
C GLU A 248 4.73 6.32 -0.02
N TYR A 249 5.77 6.16 0.80
CA TYR A 249 5.89 6.89 2.05
C TYR A 249 6.24 8.36 1.85
N ALA A 250 6.98 8.72 0.81
CA ALA A 250 7.24 10.10 0.46
C ALA A 250 5.96 10.86 0.14
N GLU A 251 5.05 10.25 -0.64
CA GLU A 251 3.71 10.77 -0.91
C GLU A 251 2.94 11.06 0.38
N LYS A 252 2.81 10.04 1.23
CA LYS A 252 2.01 10.11 2.46
C LYS A 252 2.63 11.04 3.51
N ASN A 253 3.95 11.14 3.55
CA ASN A 253 4.67 12.06 4.43
C ASN A 253 4.53 13.52 3.99
N GLY A 254 4.59 13.79 2.68
CA GLY A 254 4.36 15.09 2.08
C GLY A 254 5.34 16.20 2.50
N SER A 255 6.49 15.87 3.13
CA SER A 255 7.49 16.88 3.48
C SER A 255 8.14 17.45 2.21
N PRO A 256 8.19 18.77 2.03
CA PRO A 256 8.86 19.39 0.87
C PRO A 256 10.34 19.02 0.75
N SER A 257 10.99 18.66 1.85
CA SER A 257 12.39 18.20 1.85
C SER A 257 12.62 16.92 1.04
N LEU A 258 11.56 16.15 0.74
CA LEU A 258 11.63 14.91 -0.04
C LEU A 258 11.68 15.14 -1.54
N ILE A 259 11.27 16.31 -2.04
CA ILE A 259 11.15 16.61 -3.47
C ILE A 259 12.44 16.31 -4.24
N PRO A 260 13.64 16.73 -3.82
CA PRO A 260 14.86 16.45 -4.56
C PRO A 260 15.13 14.96 -4.77
N ALA A 261 15.09 14.15 -3.71
CA ALA A 261 15.35 12.71 -3.80
C ALA A 261 14.22 11.96 -4.53
N TRP A 262 12.98 12.42 -4.38
CA TRP A 262 11.82 11.85 -5.06
C TRP A 262 11.91 12.08 -6.59
N VAL A 263 12.27 13.28 -7.02
CA VAL A 263 12.52 13.61 -8.44
C VAL A 263 13.72 12.84 -8.97
N GLU A 264 14.82 12.80 -8.23
CA GLU A 264 16.02 12.05 -8.61
C GLU A 264 15.72 10.56 -8.83
N SER A 265 15.00 9.94 -7.90
CA SER A 265 14.61 8.53 -8.00
C SER A 265 13.76 8.26 -9.25
N TYR A 266 12.85 9.16 -9.61
CA TYR A 266 12.08 9.07 -10.85
C TYR A 266 12.95 9.17 -12.11
N LEU A 267 13.87 10.12 -12.15
CA LEU A 267 14.71 10.37 -13.30
C LEU A 267 15.75 9.26 -13.54
N GLN A 268 16.41 8.80 -12.49
CA GLN A 268 17.49 7.81 -12.60
C GLN A 268 17.00 6.38 -12.79
N ARG A 269 15.78 6.06 -12.29
CA ARG A 269 15.25 4.70 -12.23
C ARG A 269 14.06 4.46 -13.15
N SER A 270 14.06 5.10 -14.31
CA SER A 270 12.97 5.04 -15.30
C SER A 270 12.63 3.61 -15.76
N GLN A 271 13.56 2.66 -15.65
CA GLN A 271 13.35 1.25 -16.00
C GLN A 271 12.65 0.44 -14.90
N GLU A 272 12.63 0.92 -13.67
CA GLU A 272 11.95 0.30 -12.55
C GLU A 272 10.44 0.62 -12.60
N LYS A 273 9.69 -0.12 -13.40
CA LYS A 273 8.27 0.17 -13.71
C LYS A 273 7.39 0.31 -12.47
N ARG A 274 7.64 -0.51 -11.42
CA ARG A 274 6.84 -0.51 -10.19
C ARG A 274 7.15 0.71 -9.33
N LEU A 275 8.42 1.03 -9.16
CA LEU A 275 8.84 2.24 -8.45
C LEU A 275 8.29 3.49 -9.15
N ARG A 276 8.46 3.59 -10.48
CA ARG A 276 7.91 4.69 -11.26
C ARG A 276 6.39 4.82 -11.11
N PHE A 277 5.66 3.70 -11.11
CA PHE A 277 4.22 3.70 -10.88
C PHE A 277 3.86 4.29 -9.50
N LYS A 278 4.59 3.92 -8.43
CA LYS A 278 4.41 4.48 -7.08
C LYS A 278 4.70 5.97 -7.04
N ILE A 279 5.83 6.39 -7.60
CA ILE A 279 6.22 7.81 -7.65
C ILE A 279 5.18 8.64 -8.44
N MET A 280 4.72 8.13 -9.58
CA MET A 280 3.71 8.83 -10.39
C MET A 280 2.34 8.90 -9.70
N GLY A 281 1.98 7.89 -8.90
CA GLY A 281 0.77 7.91 -8.07
C GLY A 281 0.79 9.01 -7.01
N GLY A 282 1.98 9.37 -6.52
CA GLY A 282 2.18 10.38 -5.48
C GLY A 282 2.50 11.79 -6.00
N ILE A 283 2.35 12.04 -7.29
CA ILE A 283 2.71 13.33 -7.90
C ILE A 283 1.92 14.51 -7.30
N ASP A 284 0.72 14.25 -6.79
CA ASP A 284 -0.15 15.26 -6.18
C ASP A 284 0.26 15.63 -4.74
N ALA A 285 1.17 14.85 -4.13
CA ALA A 285 1.59 15.06 -2.74
C ALA A 285 2.42 16.31 -2.51
N PHE A 286 3.04 16.83 -3.57
CA PHE A 286 3.94 17.97 -3.51
C PHE A 286 3.44 19.15 -4.37
N PRO A 287 3.82 20.41 -4.04
CA PRO A 287 3.51 21.55 -4.86
C PRO A 287 4.09 21.41 -6.29
N TYR A 288 3.26 21.53 -7.30
CA TYR A 288 3.67 21.32 -8.70
C TYR A 288 4.80 22.24 -9.16
N ALA A 289 4.78 23.51 -8.72
CA ALA A 289 5.83 24.46 -9.03
C ALA A 289 7.20 23.99 -8.50
N ASP A 290 7.24 23.43 -7.29
CA ASP A 290 8.46 22.96 -6.67
C ASP A 290 8.98 21.69 -7.37
N VAL A 291 8.08 20.76 -7.69
CA VAL A 291 8.42 19.54 -8.45
C VAL A 291 8.96 19.90 -9.83
N LYS A 292 8.29 20.83 -10.54
CA LYS A 292 8.72 21.30 -11.85
C LYS A 292 10.10 21.94 -11.78
N ALA A 293 10.31 22.85 -10.84
CA ALA A 293 11.60 23.55 -10.67
C ALA A 293 12.74 22.55 -10.38
N GLU A 294 12.47 21.53 -9.55
CA GLU A 294 13.48 20.52 -9.24
C GLU A 294 13.77 19.59 -10.44
N ILE A 295 12.76 19.22 -11.24
CA ILE A 295 12.97 18.48 -12.49
C ILE A 295 13.84 19.30 -13.46
N GLU A 296 13.52 20.57 -13.68
CA GLU A 296 14.27 21.44 -14.56
C GLU A 296 15.73 21.61 -14.10
N LYS A 297 15.95 21.78 -12.79
CA LYS A 297 17.27 21.88 -12.17
C LYS A 297 18.09 20.61 -12.37
N GLN A 298 17.52 19.44 -12.07
CA GLN A 298 18.25 18.17 -12.18
C GLN A 298 18.51 17.79 -13.63
N THR A 299 17.57 18.03 -14.54
CA THR A 299 17.72 17.71 -15.97
C THR A 299 18.68 18.64 -16.72
N ALA A 300 18.97 19.82 -16.19
CA ALA A 300 19.95 20.73 -16.77
C ALA A 300 21.39 20.14 -16.79
N SER A 301 21.72 19.26 -15.85
CA SER A 301 23.05 18.64 -15.68
C SER A 301 23.11 17.15 -15.99
N MET A 302 21.96 16.51 -16.30
CA MET A 302 21.87 15.07 -16.52
C MET A 302 21.86 14.70 -17.99
N THR A 303 22.59 13.64 -18.36
CA THR A 303 22.38 12.93 -19.61
C THR A 303 21.19 11.99 -19.44
N LEU A 304 20.06 12.31 -20.07
CA LEU A 304 18.84 11.51 -19.96
C LEU A 304 18.82 10.43 -21.03
N TYR A 305 18.74 9.16 -20.61
CA TYR A 305 18.52 8.04 -21.52
C TYR A 305 17.13 8.03 -22.13
N ASN A 306 16.16 8.66 -21.47
CA ASN A 306 14.77 8.67 -21.92
C ASN A 306 14.08 9.99 -21.57
N ARG A 307 14.27 10.98 -22.42
CA ARG A 307 13.68 12.31 -22.27
C ARG A 307 12.15 12.29 -22.40
N GLU A 308 11.59 11.34 -23.14
CA GLU A 308 10.12 11.23 -23.29
C GLU A 308 9.40 11.06 -21.95
N HIS A 309 10.01 10.37 -20.98
CA HIS A 309 9.42 10.22 -19.64
C HIS A 309 9.40 11.52 -18.86
N VAL A 310 10.42 12.36 -19.03
CA VAL A 310 10.51 13.68 -18.39
C VAL A 310 9.48 14.61 -19.02
N ASP A 311 9.42 14.64 -20.34
CA ASP A 311 8.47 15.48 -21.08
C ASP A 311 7.02 15.05 -20.78
N ALA A 312 6.75 13.75 -20.66
CA ALA A 312 5.45 13.24 -20.26
C ALA A 312 5.06 13.66 -18.82
N LEU A 313 6.02 13.63 -17.88
CA LEU A 313 5.80 14.11 -16.51
C LEU A 313 5.51 15.61 -16.48
N LEU A 314 6.35 16.42 -17.13
CA LEU A 314 6.17 17.86 -17.22
C LEU A 314 4.85 18.25 -17.89
N ALA A 315 4.38 17.47 -18.88
CA ALA A 315 3.08 17.68 -19.51
C ALA A 315 1.89 17.28 -18.62
N GLN A 316 2.10 16.39 -17.66
CA GLN A 316 1.06 15.91 -16.74
C GLN A 316 0.84 16.88 -15.57
N LEU A 317 1.90 17.52 -15.06
CA LEU A 317 1.85 18.43 -13.90
C LEU A 317 0.75 19.50 -14.01
N PRO A 318 0.64 20.30 -15.09
CA PRO A 318 -0.39 21.33 -15.18
C PRO A 318 -1.82 20.79 -15.20
N ARG A 319 -2.02 19.57 -15.72
CA ARG A 319 -3.34 18.93 -15.75
C ARG A 319 -3.81 18.52 -14.37
N GLN A 320 -2.89 18.02 -13.55
CA GLN A 320 -3.18 17.62 -12.17
C GLN A 320 -3.41 18.84 -11.28
N GLU A 321 -2.57 19.89 -11.42
CA GLU A 321 -2.77 21.16 -10.73
C GLU A 321 -4.16 21.72 -11.00
N LYS A 322 -4.55 21.82 -12.28
CA LYS A 322 -5.88 22.28 -12.67
C LYS A 322 -7.01 21.40 -12.11
N SER A 323 -6.80 20.09 -12.02
CA SER A 323 -7.80 19.18 -11.42
C SER A 323 -7.95 19.44 -9.93
N MET A 324 -6.84 19.58 -9.20
CA MET A 324 -6.83 19.89 -7.77
C MET A 324 -7.46 21.26 -7.48
N GLU A 325 -7.13 22.29 -8.25
CA GLU A 325 -7.72 23.63 -8.10
C GLU A 325 -9.24 23.60 -8.30
N ARG A 326 -9.72 22.83 -9.28
CA ARG A 326 -11.17 22.63 -9.50
C ARG A 326 -11.84 21.94 -8.32
N ASP A 327 -11.19 20.92 -7.72
CA ASP A 327 -11.74 20.21 -6.57
C ASP A 327 -11.78 21.14 -5.35
N ILE A 328 -10.75 21.96 -5.12
CA ILE A 328 -10.74 23.00 -4.08
C ILE A 328 -11.85 24.04 -4.32
N GLU A 329 -12.00 24.52 -5.56
CA GLU A 329 -13.07 25.46 -5.92
C GLU A 329 -14.45 24.86 -5.66
N THR A 330 -14.66 23.60 -6.04
CA THR A 330 -15.93 22.88 -5.76
C THR A 330 -16.24 22.83 -4.27
N ILE A 331 -15.24 22.52 -3.44
CA ILE A 331 -15.42 22.40 -1.98
C ILE A 331 -15.68 23.77 -1.35
N THR A 332 -14.99 24.80 -1.79
CA THR A 332 -15.08 26.13 -1.17
C THR A 332 -16.28 26.94 -1.63
N ASN A 333 -16.80 26.71 -2.83
CA ASN A 333 -17.92 27.45 -3.38
C ASN A 333 -19.25 27.04 -2.72
N PRO A 334 -19.94 27.96 -2.00
CA PRO A 334 -21.20 27.65 -1.31
C PRO A 334 -22.38 27.29 -2.25
N LYS A 335 -22.25 27.57 -3.55
CA LYS A 335 -23.26 27.21 -4.56
C LYS A 335 -23.06 25.80 -5.15
N SER A 336 -21.99 25.12 -4.76
CA SER A 336 -21.71 23.75 -5.25
C SER A 336 -22.76 22.76 -4.76
N LYS A 337 -23.08 21.77 -5.61
CA LYS A 337 -23.96 20.67 -5.21
C LYS A 337 -23.31 19.86 -4.06
N ALA A 338 -24.05 19.61 -3.00
CA ALA A 338 -23.56 18.87 -1.83
C ALA A 338 -22.93 17.51 -2.18
N SER A 339 -23.44 16.81 -3.19
CA SER A 339 -22.87 15.54 -3.67
C SER A 339 -21.48 15.71 -4.27
N HIS A 340 -21.21 16.81 -4.95
CA HIS A 340 -19.88 17.11 -5.51
C HIS A 340 -18.91 17.48 -4.40
N VAL A 341 -19.32 18.34 -3.47
CA VAL A 341 -18.49 18.70 -2.30
C VAL A 341 -18.07 17.45 -1.54
N ARG A 342 -19.03 16.55 -1.21
CA ARG A 342 -18.72 15.30 -0.52
C ARG A 342 -17.78 14.38 -1.31
N ARG A 343 -17.93 14.29 -2.63
CA ARG A 343 -17.04 13.50 -3.49
C ARG A 343 -15.61 14.04 -3.44
N ASP A 344 -15.46 15.34 -3.60
CA ASP A 344 -14.14 15.97 -3.75
C ASP A 344 -13.40 16.02 -2.39
N ILE A 345 -14.10 16.19 -1.26
CA ILE A 345 -13.51 15.99 0.07
C ILE A 345 -12.99 14.55 0.25
N ARG A 346 -13.75 13.54 -0.22
CA ARG A 346 -13.31 12.13 -0.15
C ARG A 346 -12.10 11.84 -1.03
N THR A 347 -11.87 12.59 -2.09
CA THR A 347 -10.62 12.51 -2.86
C THR A 347 -9.42 12.78 -1.95
N PHE A 348 -9.45 13.86 -1.17
CA PHE A 348 -8.37 14.20 -0.22
C PHE A 348 -8.31 13.25 0.99
N ARG A 349 -9.39 12.56 1.35
CA ARG A 349 -9.35 11.46 2.31
C ARG A 349 -8.56 10.27 1.79
N ASN A 350 -8.76 9.91 0.54
CA ASN A 350 -8.14 8.73 -0.08
C ASN A 350 -6.68 9.01 -0.50
N HIS A 351 -6.39 10.27 -0.83
CA HIS A 351 -5.05 10.76 -1.21
C HIS A 351 -4.75 12.02 -0.39
N PRO A 352 -4.21 11.84 0.84
CA PRO A 352 -3.84 12.97 1.69
C PRO A 352 -2.77 13.84 1.02
N VAL A 353 -3.12 15.06 0.71
CA VAL A 353 -2.24 16.04 0.03
C VAL A 353 -2.01 17.24 0.92
N GLY A 354 -0.74 17.62 1.11
CA GLY A 354 -0.34 18.80 1.87
C GLY A 354 -0.62 20.13 1.15
N GLY A 355 -0.13 21.24 1.72
CA GLY A 355 -0.25 22.57 1.15
C GLY A 355 -1.69 23.05 1.01
N LYS A 356 -2.05 23.63 -0.14
CA LYS A 356 -3.38 24.25 -0.38
C LYS A 356 -4.57 23.37 -0.03
N PRO A 357 -4.62 22.06 -0.41
CA PRO A 357 -5.73 21.17 -0.03
C PRO A 357 -5.87 21.00 1.48
N LEU A 358 -4.76 20.78 2.19
CA LEU A 358 -4.78 20.67 3.64
C LEU A 358 -5.24 21.97 4.31
N ASP A 359 -4.70 23.12 3.89
CA ASP A 359 -5.09 24.41 4.41
C ASP A 359 -6.58 24.69 4.21
N MET A 360 -7.10 24.34 3.05
CA MET A 360 -8.53 24.45 2.73
C MET A 360 -9.36 23.55 3.64
N LEU A 361 -8.99 22.27 3.85
CA LEU A 361 -9.72 21.35 4.75
C LEU A 361 -9.71 21.85 6.20
N LEU A 362 -8.56 22.36 6.69
CA LEU A 362 -8.44 22.93 8.02
C LEU A 362 -9.33 24.18 8.21
N ALA A 363 -9.40 25.02 7.19
CA ALA A 363 -10.31 26.19 7.21
C ALA A 363 -11.78 25.73 7.15
N PHE A 364 -12.08 24.73 6.32
CA PHE A 364 -13.44 24.21 6.14
C PHE A 364 -14.05 23.65 7.44
N VAL A 365 -13.28 22.88 8.21
CA VAL A 365 -13.79 22.30 9.48
C VAL A 365 -13.97 23.33 10.59
N LYS A 366 -13.35 24.51 10.48
CA LYS A 366 -13.51 25.65 11.42
C LYS A 366 -14.65 26.58 11.03
N ASP A 367 -15.16 26.48 9.81
CA ASP A 367 -16.25 27.32 9.29
C ASP A 367 -17.61 26.78 9.79
N GLU A 368 -18.14 27.39 10.84
CA GLU A 368 -19.44 27.04 11.46
C GLU A 368 -20.64 27.23 10.51
N SER A 369 -20.48 27.94 9.40
CA SER A 369 -21.52 28.14 8.39
C SER A 369 -21.72 26.94 7.45
N ARG A 370 -20.79 25.98 7.48
CA ARG A 370 -20.85 24.79 6.62
C ARG A 370 -21.85 23.76 7.08
N PRO A 371 -22.52 23.04 6.18
CA PRO A 371 -23.40 21.94 6.53
C PRO A 371 -22.66 20.88 7.39
N VAL A 372 -23.28 20.47 8.49
CA VAL A 372 -22.68 19.54 9.46
C VAL A 372 -22.22 18.23 8.81
N ASP A 373 -23.00 17.67 7.89
CA ASP A 373 -22.65 16.44 7.17
C ASP A 373 -21.36 16.59 6.34
N GLN A 374 -21.12 17.76 5.77
CA GLN A 374 -19.88 18.05 5.03
C GLN A 374 -18.69 18.26 5.98
N SER A 375 -18.91 18.94 7.12
CA SER A 375 -17.88 19.10 8.15
C SER A 375 -17.47 17.78 8.76
N ILE A 376 -18.39 16.82 8.94
CA ILE A 376 -18.08 15.46 9.39
C ILE A 376 -17.15 14.76 8.37
N ILE A 377 -17.47 14.82 7.07
CA ILE A 377 -16.65 14.18 6.03
C ILE A 377 -15.27 14.86 5.90
N ALA A 378 -15.18 16.18 6.06
CA ALA A 378 -13.92 16.91 6.05
C ALA A 378 -13.06 16.55 7.28
N THR A 379 -13.70 16.44 8.45
CA THR A 379 -13.03 15.97 9.69
C THR A 379 -12.52 14.53 9.53
N GLU A 380 -13.34 13.64 8.96
CA GLU A 380 -12.91 12.29 8.63
C GLU A 380 -11.70 12.30 7.69
N ALA A 381 -11.74 13.12 6.63
CA ALA A 381 -10.63 13.23 5.68
C ALA A 381 -9.33 13.63 6.38
N LEU A 382 -9.36 14.65 7.24
CA LEU A 382 -8.20 15.07 8.03
C LEU A 382 -7.66 13.95 8.94
N GLY A 383 -8.52 13.08 9.46
CA GLY A 383 -8.12 11.94 10.28
C GLY A 383 -7.30 10.87 9.53
N TRP A 384 -7.23 10.90 8.20
CA TRP A 384 -6.43 9.98 7.39
C TRP A 384 -5.03 10.53 7.03
N TYR A 385 -4.66 11.73 7.52
CA TYR A 385 -3.30 12.27 7.41
C TYR A 385 -2.34 11.69 8.47
N ASN A 386 -2.53 10.44 8.85
CA ASN A 386 -1.81 9.79 9.95
C ASN A 386 -0.30 9.62 9.71
N LEU A 387 0.15 9.60 8.44
CA LEU A 387 1.55 9.52 8.05
C LEU A 387 2.14 10.88 7.61
N TYR A 388 1.33 11.94 7.63
CA TYR A 388 1.79 13.27 7.25
C TYR A 388 2.81 13.82 8.26
N HIS A 389 3.88 14.42 7.76
CA HIS A 389 5.00 14.89 8.61
C HIS A 389 4.57 15.90 9.68
N ASP A 390 3.58 16.76 9.37
CA ASP A 390 3.05 17.77 10.29
C ASP A 390 1.62 17.44 10.76
N LYS A 391 1.37 16.17 11.11
CA LYS A 391 0.06 15.76 11.67
C LYS A 391 -0.27 16.45 12.99
N ALA A 392 0.74 16.97 13.71
CA ALA A 392 0.53 17.72 14.94
C ALA A 392 -0.30 19.00 14.70
N ARG A 393 -0.08 19.71 13.60
CA ARG A 393 -0.88 20.85 13.19
C ARG A 393 -2.35 20.48 12.98
N ILE A 394 -2.59 19.31 12.37
CA ILE A 394 -3.96 18.82 12.14
C ILE A 394 -4.64 18.50 13.46
N ILE A 395 -3.96 17.79 14.37
CA ILE A 395 -4.47 17.46 15.71
C ILE A 395 -4.83 18.74 16.47
N THR A 396 -3.94 19.73 16.49
CA THR A 396 -4.18 21.02 17.13
C THR A 396 -5.41 21.71 16.56
N SER A 397 -5.52 21.77 15.23
CA SER A 397 -6.66 22.37 14.55
C SER A 397 -7.99 21.68 14.85
N LEU A 398 -7.99 20.33 14.90
CA LEU A 398 -9.18 19.55 15.26
C LEU A 398 -9.60 19.77 16.72
N LYS A 399 -8.64 19.89 17.66
CA LYS A 399 -8.91 20.21 19.06
C LYS A 399 -9.53 21.61 19.25
N GLU A 400 -9.22 22.54 18.35
CA GLU A 400 -9.76 23.90 18.34
C GLU A 400 -11.13 24.00 17.60
N THR A 401 -11.54 22.97 16.88
CA THR A 401 -12.79 22.98 16.11
C THR A 401 -13.99 23.00 17.06
N LYS A 402 -14.85 24.00 16.93
CA LYS A 402 -16.10 24.08 17.67
C LYS A 402 -17.13 23.13 17.08
N ALA A 403 -17.31 22.00 17.72
CA ALA A 403 -18.30 21.01 17.33
C ALA A 403 -19.56 21.17 18.18
N ASN A 404 -20.59 21.85 17.65
CA ASN A 404 -21.88 22.04 18.34
C ASN A 404 -22.82 20.84 18.12
N ASP A 405 -22.54 19.98 17.15
CA ASP A 405 -23.29 18.78 16.81
C ASP A 405 -22.60 17.53 17.38
N GLU A 406 -23.38 16.60 17.95
CA GLU A 406 -22.84 15.39 18.60
C GLU A 406 -22.17 14.42 17.62
N ALA A 407 -22.64 14.32 16.37
CA ALA A 407 -22.01 13.47 15.36
C ALA A 407 -20.67 14.07 14.93
N LEU A 408 -20.59 15.39 14.78
CA LEU A 408 -19.35 16.09 14.49
C LEU A 408 -18.34 15.96 15.64
N LYS A 409 -18.77 16.12 16.91
CA LYS A 409 -17.91 15.85 18.08
C LYS A 409 -17.31 14.45 18.05
N LYS A 410 -18.16 13.46 17.82
CA LYS A 410 -17.73 12.06 17.75
C LYS A 410 -16.70 11.85 16.65
N GLU A 411 -16.88 12.46 15.47
CA GLU A 411 -15.93 12.31 14.36
C GLU A 411 -14.61 13.05 14.66
N VAL A 412 -14.64 14.22 15.29
CA VAL A 412 -13.44 14.92 15.74
C VAL A 412 -12.63 14.02 16.69
N GLN A 413 -13.27 13.42 17.68
CA GLN A 413 -12.61 12.51 18.62
C GLN A 413 -12.00 11.29 17.92
N LYS A 414 -12.75 10.67 17.00
CA LYS A 414 -12.28 9.53 16.20
C LYS A 414 -11.06 9.90 15.32
N SER A 415 -11.12 11.05 14.67
CA SER A 415 -10.05 11.52 13.79
C SER A 415 -8.79 11.87 14.58
N ILE A 416 -8.91 12.51 15.74
CA ILE A 416 -7.78 12.74 16.66
C ILE A 416 -7.20 11.40 17.12
N ALA A 417 -8.04 10.45 17.58
CA ALA A 417 -7.57 9.14 18.02
C ALA A 417 -6.84 8.37 16.90
N ARG A 418 -7.30 8.50 15.65
CA ARG A 418 -6.63 7.90 14.48
C ARG A 418 -5.26 8.53 14.23
N LEU A 419 -5.15 9.85 14.34
CA LEU A 419 -3.88 10.59 14.15
C LEU A 419 -2.88 10.33 15.29
N GLU A 420 -3.35 10.21 16.53
CA GLU A 420 -2.52 9.94 17.72
C GLU A 420 -2.21 8.44 17.88
N GLY A 421 -2.99 7.57 17.24
CA GLY A 421 -2.84 6.12 17.33
C GLY A 421 -1.55 5.61 16.68
N LYS A 422 -1.08 4.45 17.16
CA LYS A 422 0.00 3.71 16.51
C LYS A 422 -0.53 3.03 15.25
N ASN A 423 0.22 3.16 14.17
CA ASN A 423 -0.06 2.46 12.92
C ASN A 423 0.68 1.10 12.93
N ARG A 424 0.02 0.06 12.43
CA ARG A 424 0.56 -1.31 12.34
C ARG A 424 0.60 -1.79 10.90
#